data_99b3bd72f7a9678ae2d5f140098522cd
#
_entry.id   99b3bd72f7a9678ae2d5f140098522cd
#
_cell.length_a   1.000
_cell.length_b   1.000
_cell.length_c   1.000
_cell.angle_alpha   90.00
_cell.angle_beta   90.00
_cell.angle_gamma   90.00
#
_symmetry.space_group_name_H-M   'P 1'
#
loop_
_entity.id
_entity.type
_entity.pdbx_description
1 polymer ?
#
loop_
_entity_poly.entity_id
_entity_poly.type
_entity_poly.pdbx_seq_one_letter_code
_entity_poly.pdbx_strand_id
1 'polypeptide(L)'
;AELEANFLSLQNEMIRSGITTFESKSGYGLSVKDEARSLAIAAKHTSETTFLGAHVVPEDYADKTDEYVALVTGEMLETCAPHAKWVDVFCDVGAFDVDQSRVILQAGIAKGLKPRIHANQLAAGGGVQLAVELDCASADHCTHLSASDIEALAGSNTVATLLPGAEFSTRANYPDAKKLFAAGVTVALATDCNPGSSYTTSMSFCIAVAIRDMGFSPEQAIWSATMGGAKALRRTDVGALSVGMSADLSILSAPSFRHLGYRPGVDQISQVLKSGKTIYKHQDGN
;
A
#
# COMPACT_ATOMS: atom_id res chain seq x y z
N ALA A 1 -1.69 24.76 -0.68
CA ALA A 1 -0.38 24.96 -1.36
C ALA A 1 0.71 24.07 -0.75
N GLU A 2 1.00 24.16 0.57
CA GLU A 2 2.10 23.41 1.22
C GLU A 2 1.90 21.89 1.15
N LEU A 3 0.73 21.36 1.54
CA LEU A 3 0.43 19.94 1.49
C LEU A 3 0.58 19.36 0.08
N GLU A 4 0.15 20.09 -0.96
CA GLU A 4 0.30 19.66 -2.35
C GLU A 4 1.77 19.71 -2.80
N ALA A 5 2.55 20.69 -2.34
CA ALA A 5 3.98 20.76 -2.61
C ALA A 5 4.74 19.57 -1.99
N ASN A 6 4.41 19.19 -0.76
CA ASN A 6 4.97 18.01 -0.10
C ASN A 6 4.58 16.72 -0.85
N PHE A 7 3.32 16.60 -1.26
CA PHE A 7 2.87 15.47 -2.09
C PHE A 7 3.70 15.35 -3.39
N LEU A 8 3.87 16.44 -4.11
CA LEU A 8 4.65 16.49 -5.36
C LEU A 8 6.13 16.15 -5.14
N SER A 9 6.71 16.56 -4.01
CA SER A 9 8.08 16.19 -3.65
C SER A 9 8.22 14.67 -3.49
N LEU A 10 7.34 14.03 -2.71
CA LEU A 10 7.34 12.58 -2.53
C LEU A 10 7.02 11.84 -3.83
N GLN A 11 6.09 12.36 -4.65
CA GLN A 11 5.82 11.79 -5.97
C GLN A 11 7.05 11.80 -6.86
N ASN A 12 7.81 12.90 -6.88
CA ASN A 12 9.06 12.98 -7.64
C ASN A 12 10.12 11.99 -7.14
N GLU A 13 10.21 11.77 -5.84
CA GLU A 13 11.09 10.74 -5.28
C GLU A 13 10.66 9.33 -5.70
N MET A 14 9.36 9.01 -5.63
CA MET A 14 8.81 7.74 -6.12
C MET A 14 9.14 7.50 -7.58
N ILE A 15 8.94 8.50 -8.44
CA ILE A 15 9.27 8.42 -9.87
C ILE A 15 10.77 8.13 -10.06
N ARG A 16 11.65 8.83 -9.35
CA ARG A 16 13.11 8.59 -9.41
C ARG A 16 13.47 7.18 -8.95
N SER A 17 12.73 6.61 -8.00
CA SER A 17 12.93 5.23 -7.55
C SER A 17 12.31 4.17 -8.48
N GLY A 18 11.72 4.57 -9.62
CA GLY A 18 11.19 3.68 -10.63
C GLY A 18 9.70 3.35 -10.50
N ILE A 19 8.97 4.03 -9.62
CA ILE A 19 7.53 3.78 -9.42
C ILE A 19 6.73 4.57 -10.47
N THR A 20 5.90 3.87 -11.24
CA THR A 20 5.04 4.47 -12.27
C THR A 20 3.57 4.55 -11.87
N THR A 21 3.12 3.62 -11.03
CA THR A 21 1.77 3.57 -10.49
C THR A 21 1.83 3.44 -8.97
N PHE A 22 1.11 4.29 -8.26
CA PHE A 22 1.09 4.31 -6.81
C PHE A 22 -0.29 4.65 -6.28
N GLU A 23 -0.59 4.14 -5.11
CA GLU A 23 -1.74 4.50 -4.29
C GLU A 23 -1.37 5.64 -3.34
N SER A 24 -2.34 6.50 -3.04
CA SER A 24 -2.22 7.50 -1.99
C SER A 24 -3.41 7.40 -1.04
N LYS A 25 -3.12 7.23 0.24
CA LYS A 25 -4.11 7.14 1.31
C LYS A 25 -4.21 8.48 2.04
N SER A 26 -5.42 8.83 2.51
CA SER A 26 -5.61 9.80 3.58
C SER A 26 -5.26 9.16 4.94
N GLY A 27 -5.79 9.65 6.06
CA GLY A 27 -5.65 8.97 7.37
C GLY A 27 -4.84 9.72 8.42
N TYR A 28 -4.29 10.87 8.07
CA TYR A 28 -3.59 11.74 9.02
C TYR A 28 -4.37 13.03 9.33
N GLY A 29 -5.48 13.28 8.62
CA GLY A 29 -6.33 14.43 8.84
C GLY A 29 -7.26 14.27 10.04
N LEU A 30 -7.81 13.07 10.23
CA LEU A 30 -8.69 12.63 11.31
C LEU A 30 -9.90 13.56 11.54
N SER A 31 -10.21 14.40 10.56
CA SER A 31 -11.36 15.29 10.53
C SER A 31 -11.99 15.30 9.14
N VAL A 32 -13.29 15.58 9.03
CA VAL A 32 -13.99 15.65 7.74
C VAL A 32 -13.26 16.55 6.75
N LYS A 33 -12.88 17.74 7.21
CA LYS A 33 -12.22 18.76 6.38
C LYS A 33 -10.85 18.32 5.88
N ASP A 34 -10.02 17.76 6.77
CA ASP A 34 -8.63 17.49 6.44
C ASP A 34 -8.45 16.18 5.68
N GLU A 35 -9.28 15.16 5.97
CA GLU A 35 -9.36 13.94 5.16
C GLU A 35 -9.80 14.24 3.72
N ALA A 36 -10.89 14.99 3.54
CA ALA A 36 -11.39 15.38 2.23
C ALA A 36 -10.36 16.24 1.45
N ARG A 37 -9.68 17.17 2.13
CA ARG A 37 -8.64 18.00 1.53
C ARG A 37 -7.46 17.15 1.04
N SER A 38 -7.03 16.18 1.83
CA SER A 38 -5.93 15.28 1.48
C SER A 38 -6.27 14.44 0.26
N LEU A 39 -7.46 13.84 0.23
CA LEU A 39 -7.94 13.05 -0.91
C LEU A 39 -8.15 13.89 -2.17
N ALA A 40 -8.73 15.08 -2.04
CA ALA A 40 -8.91 15.98 -3.20
C ALA A 40 -7.58 16.42 -3.83
N ILE A 41 -6.51 16.55 -3.03
CA ILE A 41 -5.17 16.80 -3.56
C ILE A 41 -4.64 15.53 -4.24
N ALA A 42 -4.68 14.38 -3.58
CA ALA A 42 -4.18 13.12 -4.15
C ALA A 42 -4.87 12.77 -5.48
N ALA A 43 -6.18 12.97 -5.58
CA ALA A 43 -6.97 12.68 -6.78
C ALA A 43 -6.58 13.48 -8.03
N LYS A 44 -5.84 14.58 -7.88
CA LYS A 44 -5.26 15.31 -9.02
C LYS A 44 -4.05 14.61 -9.65
N HIS A 45 -3.39 13.71 -8.89
CA HIS A 45 -2.09 13.15 -9.23
C HIS A 45 -2.10 11.65 -9.41
N THR A 46 -3.07 10.94 -8.82
CA THR A 46 -3.27 9.50 -8.98
C THR A 46 -4.76 9.15 -9.01
N SER A 47 -5.11 8.10 -9.75
CA SER A 47 -6.46 7.52 -9.73
C SER A 47 -6.65 6.48 -8.60
N GLU A 48 -5.57 6.13 -7.90
CA GLU A 48 -5.58 5.14 -6.84
C GLU A 48 -5.58 5.85 -5.47
N THR A 49 -6.72 6.46 -5.14
CA THR A 49 -6.92 7.22 -3.89
C THR A 49 -7.72 6.41 -2.89
N THR A 50 -7.29 6.41 -1.64
CA THR A 50 -7.85 5.59 -0.57
C THR A 50 -8.28 6.45 0.61
N PHE A 51 -9.57 6.35 0.94
CA PHE A 51 -10.10 6.93 2.17
C PHE A 51 -9.73 6.04 3.36
N LEU A 52 -8.91 6.55 4.25
CA LEU A 52 -8.44 5.90 5.48
C LEU A 52 -8.79 6.77 6.71
N GLY A 53 -10.00 7.31 6.79
CA GLY A 53 -10.45 8.06 7.97
C GLY A 53 -10.39 7.23 9.27
N ALA A 54 -10.50 5.92 9.14
CA ALA A 54 -10.32 4.96 10.22
C ALA A 54 -8.87 4.47 10.37
N HIS A 55 -7.91 5.39 10.47
CA HIS A 55 -6.50 5.07 10.69
C HIS A 55 -6.20 4.89 12.18
N VAL A 56 -6.51 5.89 12.97
CA VAL A 56 -6.44 5.84 14.43
C VAL A 56 -7.64 6.58 15.02
N VAL A 57 -7.96 6.29 16.29
CA VAL A 57 -8.96 7.07 17.02
C VAL A 57 -8.28 8.33 17.55
N PRO A 58 -8.72 9.54 17.15
CA PRO A 58 -8.12 10.78 17.64
C PRO A 58 -8.40 10.98 19.14
N GLU A 59 -7.54 11.74 19.81
CA GLU A 59 -7.59 11.95 21.27
C GLU A 59 -8.95 12.46 21.75
N ASP A 60 -9.61 13.32 20.98
CA ASP A 60 -10.95 13.85 21.28
C ASP A 60 -12.04 12.76 21.35
N TYR A 61 -11.75 11.58 20.82
CA TYR A 61 -12.63 10.40 20.77
C TYR A 61 -12.08 9.19 21.55
N ALA A 62 -11.03 9.34 22.36
CA ALA A 62 -10.33 8.22 23.01
C ALA A 62 -11.27 7.27 23.78
N ASP A 63 -12.28 7.83 24.47
CA ASP A 63 -13.30 7.05 25.20
C ASP A 63 -14.64 6.93 24.43
N LYS A 64 -14.66 7.27 23.15
CA LYS A 64 -15.86 7.39 22.31
C LYS A 64 -15.63 6.85 20.91
N THR A 65 -14.96 5.70 20.81
CA THR A 65 -14.59 5.10 19.51
C THR A 65 -15.80 4.92 18.61
N ASP A 66 -16.94 4.49 19.14
CA ASP A 66 -18.16 4.30 18.34
C ASP A 66 -18.72 5.62 17.78
N GLU A 67 -18.57 6.75 18.52
CA GLU A 67 -18.93 8.06 17.97
C GLU A 67 -18.00 8.44 16.81
N TYR A 68 -16.71 8.09 16.89
CA TYR A 68 -15.76 8.31 15.80
C TYR A 68 -16.07 7.40 14.60
N VAL A 69 -16.40 6.13 14.83
CA VAL A 69 -16.86 5.20 13.77
C VAL A 69 -18.11 5.78 13.08
N ALA A 70 -19.07 6.33 13.83
CA ALA A 70 -20.25 6.98 13.26
C ALA A 70 -19.89 8.20 12.41
N LEU A 71 -18.91 9.03 12.83
CA LEU A 71 -18.39 10.14 12.03
C LEU A 71 -17.72 9.65 10.75
N VAL A 72 -16.85 8.63 10.84
CA VAL A 72 -16.12 8.06 9.70
C VAL A 72 -17.08 7.46 8.68
N THR A 73 -18.10 6.72 9.13
CA THR A 73 -19.07 6.06 8.24
C THR A 73 -20.20 6.98 7.76
N GLY A 74 -20.36 8.15 8.39
CA GLY A 74 -21.34 9.18 8.09
C GLY A 74 -20.75 10.35 7.29
N GLU A 75 -20.69 11.53 7.92
CA GLU A 75 -20.31 12.79 7.28
C GLU A 75 -18.93 12.75 6.61
N MET A 76 -17.97 12.09 7.24
CA MET A 76 -16.61 12.00 6.70
C MET A 76 -16.60 11.18 5.39
N LEU A 77 -17.24 10.00 5.39
CA LEU A 77 -17.35 9.18 4.17
C LEU A 77 -18.12 9.90 3.06
N GLU A 78 -19.24 10.56 3.39
CA GLU A 78 -20.02 11.32 2.40
C GLU A 78 -19.17 12.39 1.69
N THR A 79 -18.32 13.07 2.46
CA THR A 79 -17.49 14.16 1.95
C THR A 79 -16.27 13.63 1.19
N CYS A 80 -15.71 12.49 1.60
CA CYS A 80 -14.48 11.91 1.06
C CYS A 80 -14.71 11.01 -0.15
N ALA A 81 -15.82 10.26 -0.20
CA ALA A 81 -16.11 9.27 -1.24
C ALA A 81 -16.00 9.81 -2.69
N PRO A 82 -16.41 11.06 -3.02
CA PRO A 82 -16.22 11.60 -4.37
C PRO A 82 -14.75 11.69 -4.83
N HIS A 83 -13.81 11.66 -3.91
CA HIS A 83 -12.37 11.77 -4.17
C HIS A 83 -11.63 10.44 -3.97
N ALA A 84 -12.32 9.37 -3.57
CA ALA A 84 -11.73 8.08 -3.25
C ALA A 84 -12.19 6.99 -4.21
N LYS A 85 -11.30 6.07 -4.53
CA LYS A 85 -11.59 4.81 -5.21
C LYS A 85 -11.74 3.66 -4.22
N TRP A 86 -11.02 3.76 -3.10
CA TRP A 86 -10.85 2.71 -2.10
C TRP A 86 -11.29 3.21 -0.73
N VAL A 87 -11.74 2.28 0.12
CA VAL A 87 -11.92 2.47 1.56
C VAL A 87 -10.98 1.53 2.30
N ASP A 88 -10.41 2.00 3.39
CA ASP A 88 -9.43 1.28 4.20
C ASP A 88 -9.68 1.51 5.69
N VAL A 89 -9.23 0.58 6.53
CA VAL A 89 -9.31 0.66 7.98
C VAL A 89 -8.09 0.00 8.60
N PHE A 90 -7.60 0.56 9.71
CA PHE A 90 -6.56 -0.08 10.51
C PHE A 90 -7.20 -1.00 11.56
N CYS A 91 -7.29 -2.28 11.21
CA CYS A 91 -7.86 -3.34 12.05
C CYS A 91 -6.76 -4.02 12.86
N ASP A 92 -6.40 -3.42 13.99
CA ASP A 92 -5.34 -3.95 14.85
C ASP A 92 -5.48 -3.46 16.30
N VAL A 93 -4.67 -4.01 17.18
CA VAL A 93 -4.63 -3.62 18.60
C VAL A 93 -4.32 -2.12 18.74
N GLY A 94 -5.17 -1.42 19.49
CA GLY A 94 -5.03 0.02 19.73
C GLY A 94 -5.62 0.92 18.65
N ALA A 95 -6.23 0.35 17.59
CA ALA A 95 -6.97 1.07 16.57
C ALA A 95 -8.43 0.61 16.52
N PHE A 96 -8.87 -0.09 15.48
CA PHE A 96 -10.25 -0.56 15.34
C PHE A 96 -10.32 -2.08 15.45
N ASP A 97 -11.33 -2.59 16.15
CA ASP A 97 -11.60 -4.02 16.21
C ASP A 97 -12.26 -4.54 14.92
N VAL A 98 -12.47 -5.86 14.86
CA VAL A 98 -13.02 -6.53 13.66
C VAL A 98 -14.44 -6.07 13.34
N ASP A 99 -15.29 -5.84 14.36
CA ASP A 99 -16.70 -5.45 14.17
C ASP A 99 -16.79 -4.00 13.71
N GLN A 100 -16.02 -3.09 14.30
CA GLN A 100 -15.89 -1.69 13.87
C GLN A 100 -15.31 -1.61 12.45
N SER A 101 -14.28 -2.39 12.15
CA SER A 101 -13.67 -2.47 10.82
C SER A 101 -14.66 -2.97 9.77
N ARG A 102 -15.48 -3.95 10.11
CA ARG A 102 -16.56 -4.46 9.25
C ARG A 102 -17.57 -3.36 8.91
N VAL A 103 -18.04 -2.62 9.90
CA VAL A 103 -18.99 -1.52 9.72
C VAL A 103 -18.42 -0.45 8.80
N ILE A 104 -17.15 -0.07 8.99
CA ILE A 104 -16.46 0.94 8.18
C ILE A 104 -16.31 0.49 6.73
N LEU A 105 -15.81 -0.72 6.50
CA LEU A 105 -15.62 -1.26 5.14
C LEU A 105 -16.95 -1.43 4.42
N GLN A 106 -17.98 -1.95 5.09
CA GLN A 106 -19.31 -2.10 4.50
C GLN A 106 -19.95 -0.76 4.14
N ALA A 107 -19.77 0.28 4.96
CA ALA A 107 -20.22 1.63 4.64
C ALA A 107 -19.55 2.17 3.37
N GLY A 108 -18.23 1.98 3.22
CA GLY A 108 -17.49 2.36 2.02
C GLY A 108 -17.95 1.58 0.78
N ILE A 109 -18.15 0.26 0.91
CA ILE A 109 -18.68 -0.59 -0.16
C ILE A 109 -20.07 -0.11 -0.61
N ALA A 110 -20.95 0.23 0.33
CA ALA A 110 -22.27 0.78 0.03
C ALA A 110 -22.23 2.12 -0.73
N LYS A 111 -21.13 2.88 -0.61
CA LYS A 111 -20.82 4.09 -1.39
C LYS A 111 -20.13 3.81 -2.73
N GLY A 112 -19.90 2.55 -3.07
CA GLY A 112 -19.24 2.14 -4.31
C GLY A 112 -17.71 2.15 -4.25
N LEU A 113 -17.10 2.34 -3.07
CA LEU A 113 -15.66 2.21 -2.87
C LEU A 113 -15.27 0.73 -2.79
N LYS A 114 -14.06 0.41 -3.20
CA LYS A 114 -13.50 -0.94 -3.09
C LYS A 114 -12.75 -1.09 -1.77
N PRO A 115 -12.93 -2.20 -1.02
CA PRO A 115 -12.31 -2.36 0.29
C PRO A 115 -10.87 -2.83 0.20
N ARG A 116 -10.07 -2.40 1.18
CA ARG A 116 -8.76 -2.93 1.59
C ARG A 116 -8.61 -2.75 3.09
N ILE A 117 -7.58 -3.30 3.71
CA ILE A 117 -7.45 -3.31 5.16
C ILE A 117 -5.99 -3.37 5.59
N HIS A 118 -5.59 -2.60 6.60
CA HIS A 118 -4.38 -2.86 7.37
C HIS A 118 -4.72 -3.93 8.42
N ALA A 119 -4.00 -5.04 8.42
CA ALA A 119 -4.33 -6.18 9.26
C ALA A 119 -3.09 -6.91 9.77
N ASN A 120 -3.19 -7.35 11.02
CA ASN A 120 -2.20 -8.21 11.66
C ASN A 120 -0.77 -7.62 11.61
N GLN A 121 -0.64 -6.31 11.76
CA GLN A 121 0.64 -5.59 11.79
C GLN A 121 1.29 -5.72 13.17
N LEU A 122 0.54 -5.41 14.24
CA LEU A 122 1.06 -5.31 15.60
C LEU A 122 0.84 -6.63 16.37
N ALA A 123 -0.24 -7.33 16.08
CA ALA A 123 -0.58 -8.61 16.70
C ALA A 123 -1.38 -9.50 15.74
N ALA A 124 -1.48 -10.79 16.06
CA ALA A 124 -2.41 -11.70 15.41
C ALA A 124 -3.85 -11.28 15.74
N GLY A 125 -4.70 -11.16 14.73
CA GLY A 125 -6.10 -10.72 14.88
C GLY A 125 -7.01 -11.29 13.80
N GLY A 126 -8.28 -10.86 13.78
CA GLY A 126 -9.27 -11.28 12.78
C GLY A 126 -9.29 -10.46 11.49
N GLY A 127 -8.37 -9.49 11.34
CA GLY A 127 -8.38 -8.56 10.21
C GLY A 127 -8.19 -9.23 8.85
N VAL A 128 -7.31 -10.23 8.77
CA VAL A 128 -7.08 -10.99 7.52
C VAL A 128 -8.31 -11.84 7.15
N GLN A 129 -8.97 -12.47 8.14
CA GLN A 129 -10.22 -13.21 7.87
C GLN A 129 -11.33 -12.28 7.36
N LEU A 130 -11.45 -11.08 7.97
CA LEU A 130 -12.37 -10.05 7.50
C LEU A 130 -12.04 -9.58 6.09
N ALA A 131 -10.75 -9.42 5.76
CA ALA A 131 -10.29 -9.05 4.42
C ALA A 131 -10.79 -10.04 3.36
N VAL A 132 -10.64 -11.34 3.64
CA VAL A 132 -11.07 -12.40 2.73
C VAL A 132 -12.60 -12.44 2.63
N GLU A 133 -13.30 -12.34 3.76
CA GLU A 133 -14.77 -12.34 3.82
C GLU A 133 -15.40 -11.22 2.96
N LEU A 134 -14.82 -10.00 3.03
CA LEU A 134 -15.32 -8.84 2.30
C LEU A 134 -14.71 -8.67 0.90
N ASP A 135 -13.96 -9.66 0.40
CA ASP A 135 -13.24 -9.60 -0.88
C ASP A 135 -12.39 -8.32 -0.98
N CYS A 136 -11.67 -7.97 0.08
CA CYS A 136 -10.74 -6.85 0.04
C CYS A 136 -9.68 -7.04 -1.04
N ALA A 137 -9.31 -5.96 -1.72
CA ALA A 137 -8.28 -6.02 -2.76
C ALA A 137 -6.92 -6.42 -2.18
N SER A 138 -6.61 -5.93 -0.97
CA SER A 138 -5.41 -6.31 -0.21
C SER A 138 -5.67 -6.35 1.29
N ALA A 139 -4.89 -7.17 1.97
CA ALA A 139 -4.59 -7.08 3.38
C ALA A 139 -3.15 -6.61 3.51
N ASP A 140 -2.96 -5.43 4.07
CA ASP A 140 -1.67 -4.75 4.14
C ASP A 140 -0.97 -5.08 5.48
N HIS A 141 0.36 -5.16 5.51
CA HIS A 141 1.27 -5.64 6.55
C HIS A 141 1.35 -7.16 6.67
N CYS A 142 0.32 -7.84 7.19
CA CYS A 142 0.32 -9.30 7.32
C CYS A 142 1.53 -9.85 8.12
N THR A 143 2.01 -9.11 9.14
CA THR A 143 3.21 -9.45 9.91
C THR A 143 2.98 -10.65 10.82
N HIS A 144 1.78 -10.73 11.44
CA HIS A 144 1.42 -11.76 12.41
C HIS A 144 0.32 -12.68 11.88
N LEU A 145 0.64 -13.55 10.91
CA LEU A 145 -0.29 -14.47 10.29
C LEU A 145 -0.33 -15.83 11.00
N SER A 146 -1.54 -16.33 11.25
CA SER A 146 -1.80 -17.71 11.62
C SER A 146 -1.80 -18.63 10.39
N ALA A 147 -1.78 -19.95 10.60
CA ALA A 147 -1.93 -20.91 9.50
C ALA A 147 -3.29 -20.77 8.78
N SER A 148 -4.37 -20.48 9.53
CA SER A 148 -5.70 -20.24 8.97
C SER A 148 -5.78 -18.96 8.15
N ASP A 149 -5.01 -17.91 8.49
CA ASP A 149 -4.93 -16.69 7.69
C ASP A 149 -4.26 -16.96 6.35
N ILE A 150 -3.16 -17.70 6.37
CA ILE A 150 -2.45 -18.10 5.14
C ILE A 150 -3.36 -18.97 4.24
N GLU A 151 -4.10 -19.91 4.81
CA GLU A 151 -5.05 -20.76 4.07
C GLU A 151 -6.18 -19.91 3.47
N ALA A 152 -6.75 -18.98 4.23
CA ALA A 152 -7.80 -18.07 3.75
C ALA A 152 -7.30 -17.19 2.60
N LEU A 153 -6.11 -16.59 2.73
CA LEU A 153 -5.49 -15.79 1.67
C LEU A 153 -5.21 -16.62 0.41
N ALA A 154 -4.71 -17.85 0.55
CA ALA A 154 -4.43 -18.74 -0.56
C ALA A 154 -5.68 -19.13 -1.36
N GLY A 155 -6.83 -19.24 -0.69
CA GLY A 155 -8.13 -19.55 -1.29
C GLY A 155 -8.90 -18.34 -1.82
N SER A 156 -8.31 -17.14 -1.82
CA SER A 156 -9.01 -15.88 -2.11
C SER A 156 -8.35 -15.06 -3.22
N ASN A 157 -9.00 -13.94 -3.59
CA ASN A 157 -8.42 -12.91 -4.45
C ASN A 157 -7.74 -11.77 -3.67
N THR A 158 -7.74 -11.84 -2.35
CA THR A 158 -7.11 -10.83 -1.49
C THR A 158 -5.59 -10.96 -1.57
N VAL A 159 -4.90 -9.88 -1.87
CA VAL A 159 -3.44 -9.84 -1.97
C VAL A 159 -2.84 -9.56 -0.59
N ALA A 160 -1.86 -10.34 -0.17
CA ALA A 160 -1.04 -10.00 0.99
C ALA A 160 0.00 -8.95 0.58
N THR A 161 -0.19 -7.69 0.99
CA THR A 161 0.77 -6.62 0.68
C THR A 161 1.75 -6.47 1.84
N LEU A 162 2.99 -6.87 1.64
CA LEU A 162 4.04 -6.79 2.64
C LEU A 162 4.78 -5.46 2.55
N LEU A 163 5.09 -4.86 3.69
CA LEU A 163 5.57 -3.50 3.83
C LEU A 163 6.93 -3.43 4.55
N PRO A 164 8.00 -4.00 3.96
CA PRO A 164 9.26 -4.23 4.65
C PRO A 164 9.93 -2.98 5.23
N GLY A 165 9.57 -1.79 4.75
CA GLY A 165 10.03 -0.52 5.30
C GLY A 165 9.48 -0.25 6.70
N ALA A 166 8.27 -0.72 7.01
CA ALA A 166 7.64 -0.57 8.32
C ALA A 166 8.36 -1.43 9.37
N GLU A 167 8.55 -2.73 9.10
CA GLU A 167 9.28 -3.62 10.00
C GLU A 167 10.73 -3.18 10.19
N PHE A 168 11.39 -2.72 9.12
CA PHE A 168 12.75 -2.19 9.19
C PHE A 168 12.83 -0.99 10.15
N SER A 169 11.94 -0.03 10.02
CA SER A 169 11.99 1.23 10.79
C SER A 169 11.57 1.02 12.24
N THR A 170 10.61 0.14 12.50
CA THR A 170 10.08 -0.16 13.84
C THR A 170 10.85 -1.26 14.56
N ARG A 171 11.77 -1.96 13.89
CA ARG A 171 12.48 -3.15 14.38
C ARG A 171 11.53 -4.30 14.73
N ALA A 172 10.39 -4.37 14.05
CA ALA A 172 9.47 -5.49 14.17
C ALA A 172 10.00 -6.73 13.44
N ASN A 173 9.41 -7.88 13.75
CA ASN A 173 9.69 -9.10 13.00
C ASN A 173 9.09 -8.98 11.60
N TYR A 174 9.76 -9.58 10.61
CA TYR A 174 9.22 -9.66 9.26
C TYR A 174 8.21 -10.80 9.12
N PRO A 175 7.19 -10.65 8.26
CA PRO A 175 6.30 -11.75 7.90
C PRO A 175 7.06 -12.88 7.20
N ASP A 176 6.63 -14.13 7.43
CA ASP A 176 7.24 -15.31 6.79
C ASP A 176 6.74 -15.47 5.34
N ALA A 177 7.34 -14.72 4.43
CA ALA A 177 6.95 -14.73 3.02
C ALA A 177 7.13 -16.10 2.35
N LYS A 178 8.04 -16.95 2.84
CA LYS A 178 8.24 -18.30 2.29
C LYS A 178 6.98 -19.16 2.49
N LYS A 179 6.32 -19.04 3.65
CA LYS A 179 5.05 -19.74 3.89
C LYS A 179 3.94 -19.24 2.97
N LEU A 180 3.87 -17.92 2.75
CA LEU A 180 2.90 -17.34 1.83
C LEU A 180 3.08 -17.87 0.40
N PHE A 181 4.31 -17.84 -0.12
CA PHE A 181 4.60 -18.39 -1.46
C PHE A 181 4.34 -19.89 -1.56
N ALA A 182 4.73 -20.66 -0.54
CA ALA A 182 4.51 -22.11 -0.52
C ALA A 182 3.01 -22.46 -0.53
N ALA A 183 2.17 -21.64 0.09
CA ALA A 183 0.72 -21.78 0.08
C ALA A 183 0.04 -21.25 -1.20
N GLY A 184 0.78 -20.59 -2.09
CA GLY A 184 0.23 -20.01 -3.32
C GLY A 184 -0.46 -18.65 -3.13
N VAL A 185 -0.24 -17.98 -2.00
CA VAL A 185 -0.78 -16.64 -1.74
C VAL A 185 -0.21 -15.63 -2.75
N THR A 186 -1.06 -14.78 -3.30
CA THR A 186 -0.62 -13.63 -4.08
C THR A 186 -0.01 -12.59 -3.15
N VAL A 187 1.27 -12.27 -3.37
CA VAL A 187 2.02 -11.32 -2.52
C VAL A 187 2.38 -10.08 -3.30
N ALA A 188 2.18 -8.90 -2.71
CA ALA A 188 2.67 -7.62 -3.20
C ALA A 188 3.73 -7.04 -2.25
N LEU A 189 4.55 -6.12 -2.75
CA LEU A 189 5.43 -5.25 -1.97
C LEU A 189 5.01 -3.80 -2.20
N ALA A 190 5.01 -3.01 -1.12
CA ALA A 190 4.83 -1.58 -1.18
C ALA A 190 5.79 -0.85 -0.22
N THR A 191 5.95 0.46 -0.40
CA THR A 191 6.86 1.28 0.41
C THR A 191 6.24 1.68 1.73
N ASP A 192 4.90 1.79 1.77
CA ASP A 192 4.18 2.31 2.94
C ASP A 192 4.74 3.65 3.40
N CYS A 193 5.02 4.55 2.44
CA CYS A 193 5.66 5.82 2.73
C CYS A 193 4.79 6.70 3.61
N ASN A 194 5.07 6.70 4.91
CA ASN A 194 4.35 7.45 5.92
C ASN A 194 5.30 7.93 7.03
N PRO A 195 4.96 9.01 7.76
CA PRO A 195 5.83 9.54 8.82
C PRO A 195 5.82 8.70 10.10
N GLY A 196 4.90 7.74 10.26
CA GLY A 196 4.73 6.94 11.48
C GLY A 196 5.67 5.74 11.54
N SER A 197 5.76 4.96 10.48
CA SER A 197 6.44 3.66 10.50
C SER A 197 7.38 3.41 9.32
N SER A 198 7.27 4.14 8.19
CA SER A 198 8.05 3.84 6.98
C SER A 198 8.25 5.08 6.11
N TYR A 199 9.18 5.97 6.46
CA TYR A 199 9.36 7.20 5.70
C TYR A 199 10.35 7.02 4.55
N THR A 200 10.02 6.13 3.61
CA THR A 200 10.80 5.85 2.40
C THR A 200 9.91 5.71 1.17
N THR A 201 10.33 6.32 0.06
CA THR A 201 9.72 6.16 -1.27
C THR A 201 10.46 5.12 -2.12
N SER A 202 11.51 4.48 -1.59
CA SER A 202 12.42 3.62 -2.34
C SER A 202 11.90 2.18 -2.45
N MET A 203 11.32 1.83 -3.61
CA MET A 203 10.96 0.42 -3.88
C MET A 203 12.20 -0.48 -3.97
N SER A 204 13.34 0.01 -4.45
CA SER A 204 14.57 -0.77 -4.48
C SER A 204 15.09 -1.13 -3.08
N PHE A 205 14.90 -0.25 -2.10
CA PHE A 205 15.14 -0.55 -0.69
C PHE A 205 14.20 -1.66 -0.19
N CYS A 206 12.91 -1.55 -0.45
CA CYS A 206 11.92 -2.57 -0.06
C CYS A 206 12.23 -3.94 -0.70
N ILE A 207 12.62 -3.96 -1.97
CA ILE A 207 13.06 -5.17 -2.68
C ILE A 207 14.31 -5.78 -2.00
N ALA A 208 15.28 -4.96 -1.64
CA ALA A 208 16.51 -5.44 -1.00
C ALA A 208 16.22 -6.05 0.37
N VAL A 209 15.39 -5.41 1.19
CA VAL A 209 14.96 -5.93 2.51
C VAL A 209 14.15 -7.23 2.35
N ALA A 210 13.22 -7.28 1.40
CA ALA A 210 12.44 -8.47 1.14
C ALA A 210 13.33 -9.68 0.76
N ILE A 211 14.35 -9.48 -0.06
CA ILE A 211 15.32 -10.53 -0.43
C ILE A 211 16.16 -10.94 0.78
N ARG A 212 16.70 -9.97 1.52
CA ARG A 212 17.64 -10.23 2.61
C ARG A 212 16.97 -10.84 3.84
N ASP A 213 15.85 -10.25 4.28
CA ASP A 213 15.28 -10.52 5.60
C ASP A 213 13.99 -11.35 5.55
N MET A 214 13.22 -11.29 4.44
CA MET A 214 11.95 -12.01 4.30
C MET A 214 12.06 -13.27 3.42
N GLY A 215 13.24 -13.54 2.86
CA GLY A 215 13.55 -14.76 2.11
C GLY A 215 12.93 -14.84 0.72
N PHE A 216 12.66 -13.70 0.10
CA PHE A 216 12.27 -13.64 -1.32
C PHE A 216 13.43 -14.04 -2.22
N SER A 217 13.15 -14.71 -3.34
CA SER A 217 14.06 -14.68 -4.48
C SER A 217 14.02 -13.29 -5.15
N PRO A 218 15.07 -12.89 -5.90
CA PRO A 218 15.02 -11.66 -6.68
C PRO A 218 13.84 -11.58 -7.63
N GLU A 219 13.46 -12.70 -8.24
CA GLU A 219 12.34 -12.83 -9.17
C GLU A 219 11.00 -12.61 -8.43
N GLN A 220 10.83 -13.21 -7.25
CA GLN A 220 9.64 -13.00 -6.41
C GLN A 220 9.52 -11.54 -5.97
N ALA A 221 10.62 -10.91 -5.55
CA ALA A 221 10.60 -9.52 -5.10
C ALA A 221 10.19 -8.55 -6.24
N ILE A 222 10.74 -8.73 -7.44
CA ILE A 222 10.36 -7.93 -8.61
C ILE A 222 8.90 -8.19 -9.00
N TRP A 223 8.47 -9.45 -9.05
CA TRP A 223 7.09 -9.79 -9.35
C TRP A 223 6.11 -9.15 -8.35
N SER A 224 6.42 -9.22 -7.06
CA SER A 224 5.60 -8.63 -5.99
C SER A 224 5.57 -7.09 -6.04
N ALA A 225 6.68 -6.45 -6.45
CA ALA A 225 6.76 -5.01 -6.63
C ALA A 225 6.09 -4.51 -7.93
N THR A 226 5.74 -5.41 -8.86
CA THR A 226 5.14 -5.07 -10.17
C THR A 226 3.76 -5.71 -10.33
N MET A 227 3.68 -6.98 -10.74
CA MET A 227 2.41 -7.69 -10.92
C MET A 227 1.64 -7.87 -9.60
N GLY A 228 2.34 -8.12 -8.49
CA GLY A 228 1.74 -8.20 -7.16
C GLY A 228 1.05 -6.88 -6.81
N GLY A 229 1.76 -5.75 -6.96
CA GLY A 229 1.20 -4.40 -6.75
C GLY A 229 0.01 -4.11 -7.68
N ALA A 230 0.10 -4.49 -8.98
CA ALA A 230 -1.01 -4.35 -9.90
C ALA A 230 -2.25 -5.15 -9.44
N LYS A 231 -2.06 -6.39 -8.98
CA LYS A 231 -3.15 -7.21 -8.42
C LYS A 231 -3.76 -6.60 -7.16
N ALA A 232 -2.93 -6.04 -6.25
CA ALA A 232 -3.39 -5.33 -5.05
C ALA A 232 -4.23 -4.07 -5.39
N LEU A 233 -4.01 -3.48 -6.56
CA LEU A 233 -4.81 -2.39 -7.11
C LEU A 233 -5.95 -2.87 -8.02
N ARG A 234 -6.14 -4.21 -8.18
CA ARG A 234 -7.07 -4.82 -9.14
C ARG A 234 -6.94 -4.21 -10.53
N ARG A 235 -5.69 -3.92 -10.96
CA ARG A 235 -5.32 -3.40 -12.27
C ARG A 235 -4.85 -4.54 -13.16
N THR A 236 -5.23 -4.48 -14.43
CA THR A 236 -4.86 -5.48 -15.46
C THR A 236 -4.08 -4.88 -16.62
N ASP A 237 -3.86 -3.57 -16.56
CA ASP A 237 -3.23 -2.77 -17.61
C ASP A 237 -1.80 -2.31 -17.27
N VAL A 238 -1.32 -2.61 -16.06
CA VAL A 238 0.03 -2.29 -15.56
C VAL A 238 0.69 -3.50 -14.89
N GLY A 239 1.98 -3.39 -14.56
CA GLY A 239 2.73 -4.40 -13.80
C GLY A 239 3.50 -5.40 -14.66
N ALA A 240 3.30 -5.43 -15.98
CA ALA A 240 4.07 -6.27 -16.90
C ALA A 240 4.28 -5.58 -18.25
N LEU A 241 5.30 -6.04 -18.99
CA LEU A 241 5.57 -5.63 -20.36
C LEU A 241 4.92 -6.64 -21.32
N SER A 242 3.68 -6.37 -21.70
CA SER A 242 2.91 -7.20 -22.64
C SER A 242 2.15 -6.33 -23.62
N VAL A 243 1.86 -6.86 -24.80
CA VAL A 243 1.04 -6.17 -25.81
C VAL A 243 -0.33 -5.85 -25.24
N GLY A 244 -0.75 -4.59 -25.36
CA GLY A 244 -2.03 -4.10 -24.83
C GLY A 244 -1.97 -3.52 -23.43
N MET A 245 -0.86 -3.69 -22.70
CA MET A 245 -0.65 -3.04 -21.40
C MET A 245 -0.02 -1.64 -21.56
N SER A 246 -0.10 -0.84 -20.49
CA SER A 246 0.56 0.46 -20.44
C SER A 246 2.07 0.31 -20.61
N ALA A 247 2.67 1.16 -21.44
CA ALA A 247 4.11 1.21 -21.62
C ALA A 247 4.79 1.95 -20.46
N ASP A 248 4.64 1.38 -19.26
CA ASP A 248 5.24 1.84 -18.01
C ASP A 248 6.51 1.03 -17.74
N LEU A 249 7.67 1.69 -17.74
CA LEU A 249 8.96 1.02 -17.67
C LEU A 249 9.93 1.78 -16.78
N SER A 250 10.72 1.01 -16.01
CA SER A 250 11.91 1.51 -15.33
C SER A 250 13.14 0.88 -15.97
N ILE A 251 14.03 1.71 -16.51
CA ILE A 251 15.29 1.29 -17.13
C ILE A 251 16.40 1.42 -16.10
N LEU A 252 17.14 0.34 -15.91
CA LEU A 252 18.23 0.30 -14.93
C LEU A 252 19.57 0.66 -15.56
N SER A 253 20.44 1.31 -14.80
CA SER A 253 21.87 1.48 -15.10
C SER A 253 22.71 0.25 -14.67
N ALA A 254 22.08 -0.93 -14.66
CA ALA A 254 22.68 -2.19 -14.21
C ALA A 254 22.38 -3.30 -15.23
N PRO A 255 23.24 -4.31 -15.36
CA PRO A 255 23.09 -5.39 -16.35
C PRO A 255 21.93 -6.37 -16.04
N SER A 256 21.36 -6.31 -14.84
CA SER A 256 20.29 -7.21 -14.41
C SER A 256 19.44 -6.56 -13.31
N PHE A 257 18.14 -6.86 -13.28
CA PHE A 257 17.24 -6.46 -12.20
C PHE A 257 17.67 -7.00 -10.82
N ARG A 258 18.45 -8.07 -10.75
CA ARG A 258 19.01 -8.63 -9.51
C ARG A 258 19.88 -7.62 -8.77
N HIS A 259 20.40 -6.61 -9.45
CA HIS A 259 21.20 -5.55 -8.82
C HIS A 259 20.37 -4.69 -7.85
N LEU A 260 19.04 -4.60 -8.00
CA LEU A 260 18.17 -3.90 -7.06
C LEU A 260 18.30 -4.47 -5.63
N GLY A 261 18.43 -5.79 -5.51
CA GLY A 261 18.72 -6.43 -4.22
C GLY A 261 20.22 -6.55 -3.89
N TYR A 262 21.08 -6.69 -4.92
CA TYR A 262 22.51 -6.93 -4.74
C TYR A 262 23.31 -5.66 -4.38
N ARG A 263 22.89 -4.49 -4.86
CA ARG A 263 23.53 -3.18 -4.57
C ARG A 263 22.52 -2.23 -3.89
N PRO A 264 22.09 -2.53 -2.65
CA PRO A 264 21.15 -1.67 -1.93
C PRO A 264 21.77 -0.30 -1.65
N GLY A 265 20.93 0.74 -1.60
CA GLY A 265 21.35 2.11 -1.27
C GLY A 265 22.04 2.88 -2.42
N VAL A 266 22.15 2.29 -3.61
CA VAL A 266 22.68 2.96 -4.81
C VAL A 266 21.51 3.22 -5.75
N ASP A 267 21.43 4.43 -6.29
CA ASP A 267 20.47 4.74 -7.37
C ASP A 267 20.85 3.95 -8.63
N GLN A 268 19.92 3.12 -9.08
CA GLN A 268 20.10 2.26 -10.25
C GLN A 268 19.07 2.53 -11.34
N ILE A 269 18.22 3.56 -11.17
CA ILE A 269 17.21 3.92 -12.15
C ILE A 269 17.80 4.97 -13.10
N SER A 270 18.01 4.58 -14.34
CA SER A 270 18.52 5.50 -15.37
C SER A 270 17.40 6.26 -16.07
N GLN A 271 16.24 5.66 -16.25
CA GLN A 271 15.10 6.30 -16.90
C GLN A 271 13.79 5.67 -16.47
N VAL A 272 12.73 6.47 -16.39
CA VAL A 272 11.36 6.01 -16.14
C VAL A 272 10.45 6.52 -17.24
N LEU A 273 9.66 5.61 -17.81
CA LEU A 273 8.61 5.91 -18.77
C LEU A 273 7.25 5.61 -18.17
N LYS A 274 6.28 6.47 -18.42
CA LYS A 274 4.86 6.25 -18.12
C LYS A 274 4.05 6.45 -19.39
N SER A 275 3.24 5.46 -19.76
CA SER A 275 2.48 5.45 -21.02
C SER A 275 3.35 5.77 -22.24
N GLY A 276 4.56 5.22 -22.27
CA GLY A 276 5.53 5.41 -23.34
C GLY A 276 6.26 6.78 -23.35
N LYS A 277 5.96 7.68 -22.40
CA LYS A 277 6.61 8.97 -22.29
C LYS A 277 7.64 8.96 -21.17
N THR A 278 8.85 9.46 -21.43
CA THR A 278 9.87 9.67 -20.40
C THR A 278 9.39 10.71 -19.40
N ILE A 279 9.28 10.29 -18.12
CA ILE A 279 8.92 11.16 -17.01
C ILE A 279 10.11 11.41 -16.06
N TYR A 280 11.16 10.59 -16.14
CA TYR A 280 12.42 10.79 -15.46
C TYR A 280 13.57 10.25 -16.31
N LYS A 281 14.68 10.94 -16.30
CA LYS A 281 15.96 10.49 -16.86
C LYS A 281 17.09 10.98 -15.95
N HIS A 282 17.91 10.04 -15.51
CA HIS A 282 19.11 10.38 -14.75
C HIS A 282 20.00 11.27 -15.61
N GLN A 283 20.44 12.41 -15.08
CA GLN A 283 21.44 13.24 -15.74
C GLN A 283 22.80 12.72 -15.30
N ASP A 284 23.52 12.10 -16.23
CA ASP A 284 24.93 11.80 -16.01
C ASP A 284 25.61 13.14 -15.71
N GLY A 285 26.12 13.30 -14.50
CA GLY A 285 26.91 14.49 -14.15
C GLY A 285 28.11 14.58 -15.07
N ASN A 286 28.24 15.71 -15.77
CA ASN A 286 29.47 16.06 -16.49
C ASN A 286 30.64 16.20 -15.53
#